data_443ad6d42e70f6421eef7c014bd1fc26
#
_entry.id   443ad6d42e70f6421eef7c014bd1fc26
#
_cell.length_a   1.000
_cell.length_b   1.000
_cell.length_c   1.000
_cell.angle_alpha   90.00
_cell.angle_beta   90.00
_cell.angle_gamma   90.00
#
_symmetry.space_group_name_H-M   'P 1'
#
loop_
_entity.id
_entity.type
_entity.pdbx_description
1 polymer ?
#
loop_
_entity_poly.entity_id
_entity_poly.type
_entity_poly.pdbx_seq_one_letter_code
_entity_poly.pdbx_strand_id
1 'polypeptide(L)'
;MKQFTRKTFGAGLSLAVALAVGSLLPLQSAQAVENLEKEELKFGFIKLTDMAPLAVAYEKGFFEDEGLYVSLEAQANWKVLLDRVIDGELDGAHMLAGQPLGATIGFGTQADVITAFSMDLNGNGITVSNAVWEEMKKHIPMDADGKPVHPIKADALKPVIEQYKAAGKPFNMGMVFPVSTHNYELRYWLAAGGINPGYYAPAKGDTSGQINADALLSVTPPPQMPATLEAGTISGYCVGEPWNQQAVFKGIGVPVITDYEIWKNNPEKVFGVSQQWADENPNTHIAVVKALIRAAEWLDADNNANRGEAVKILSQSAYVGADVEVIANSMTGTFEYEKGDKRAVPDFNVFFRYNATYPYYSDAIWYLTQMRRWGQIGEAQPDSWYMDIAKKVYRPDIYAVAAKELITEGKIPASAFPDFASETGFKPPQSEFIDNVTYDGSKPNAYLQQFEIGLKGDDKI
;
A
#
# COMPACT_ATOMS: atom_id res chain seq x y z
N MET A 1 -8.10 -31.03 -71.14
CA MET A 1 -8.42 -30.89 -72.56
C MET A 1 -9.17 -29.59 -72.79
N LYS A 2 -8.69 -28.82 -73.80
CA LYS A 2 -9.23 -27.63 -74.48
C LYS A 2 -9.22 -26.36 -73.62
N GLN A 3 -8.23 -25.43 -73.66
CA GLN A 3 -7.70 -24.62 -74.78
C GLN A 3 -8.65 -23.47 -75.20
N PHE A 4 -8.13 -22.23 -74.98
CA PHE A 4 -8.15 -20.99 -75.79
C PHE A 4 -9.50 -20.29 -76.03
N THR A 5 -9.60 -18.99 -75.88
CA THR A 5 -9.01 -17.96 -76.75
C THR A 5 -9.14 -16.51 -76.17
N ARG A 6 -8.11 -15.70 -76.45
CA ARG A 6 -8.06 -14.25 -76.39
C ARG A 6 -9.01 -13.54 -77.36
N LYS A 7 -9.55 -12.42 -77.01
CA LYS A 7 -9.71 -11.27 -77.92
C LYS A 7 -9.61 -9.92 -77.22
N THR A 8 -8.70 -9.13 -77.69
CA THR A 8 -8.45 -7.71 -77.48
C THR A 8 -9.37 -6.85 -78.33
N PHE A 9 -9.65 -5.64 -77.90
CA PHE A 9 -9.91 -4.34 -78.52
C PHE A 9 -10.88 -3.56 -77.68
N GLY A 10 -10.77 -2.27 -77.40
CA GLY A 10 -9.97 -1.16 -77.89
C GLY A 10 -10.42 0.10 -77.13
N ALA A 11 -9.65 1.10 -77.22
CA ALA A 11 -9.62 2.39 -76.48
C ALA A 11 -10.93 3.21 -76.37
N GLY A 12 -11.08 3.91 -75.28
CA GLY A 12 -12.02 5.03 -75.09
C GLY A 12 -11.60 5.90 -73.91
N LEU A 13 -10.94 7.01 -74.19
CA LEU A 13 -10.53 8.04 -73.24
C LEU A 13 -11.77 8.77 -72.72
N SER A 14 -11.97 8.83 -71.42
CA SER A 14 -12.81 9.84 -70.79
C SER A 14 -12.19 10.27 -69.45
N LEU A 15 -11.70 11.50 -69.44
CA LEU A 15 -11.13 12.21 -68.31
C LEU A 15 -12.27 12.58 -67.32
N ALA A 16 -12.30 11.97 -66.16
CA ALA A 16 -13.11 12.40 -65.02
C ALA A 16 -12.16 12.75 -63.86
N VAL A 17 -12.00 14.07 -63.66
CA VAL A 17 -11.30 14.62 -62.50
C VAL A 17 -12.19 14.39 -61.27
N ALA A 18 -11.85 13.43 -60.45
CA ALA A 18 -12.42 13.31 -59.10
C ALA A 18 -11.50 13.95 -58.11
N LEU A 19 -11.96 15.12 -57.58
CA LEU A 19 -11.37 15.74 -56.38
C LEU A 19 -11.51 14.82 -55.19
N ALA A 20 -10.42 14.12 -54.87
CA ALA A 20 -10.29 13.43 -53.58
C ALA A 20 -9.94 14.47 -52.52
N VAL A 21 -10.93 14.89 -51.75
CA VAL A 21 -10.71 15.55 -50.47
C VAL A 21 -10.15 14.49 -49.51
N GLY A 22 -8.84 14.43 -49.46
CA GLY A 22 -8.12 13.64 -48.47
C GLY A 22 -8.31 14.30 -47.11
N SER A 23 -9.14 13.73 -46.27
CA SER A 23 -9.13 14.00 -44.83
C SER A 23 -7.75 13.63 -44.29
N LEU A 24 -6.89 14.61 -44.14
CA LEU A 24 -5.69 14.56 -43.33
C LEU A 24 -6.17 14.39 -41.86
N LEU A 25 -6.32 13.15 -41.42
CA LEU A 25 -6.26 12.83 -40.00
C LEU A 25 -4.84 13.25 -39.56
N PRO A 26 -4.71 14.07 -38.51
CA PRO A 26 -3.39 14.29 -37.93
C PRO A 26 -2.88 12.93 -37.47
N LEU A 27 -1.83 12.44 -38.08
CA LEU A 27 -0.94 11.49 -37.46
C LEU A 27 -0.48 12.17 -36.16
N GLN A 28 -1.08 11.81 -35.03
CA GLN A 28 -0.45 12.02 -33.75
C GLN A 28 0.88 11.30 -33.84
N SER A 29 1.94 12.10 -34.01
CA SER A 29 3.30 11.62 -33.84
C SER A 29 3.33 11.03 -32.43
N ALA A 30 3.45 9.69 -32.34
CA ALA A 30 3.96 9.06 -31.15
C ALA A 30 5.28 9.80 -30.87
N GLN A 31 5.31 10.64 -29.84
CA GLN A 31 6.56 11.18 -29.34
C GLN A 31 7.38 9.95 -28.98
N ALA A 32 8.51 9.79 -29.64
CA ALA A 32 9.45 8.74 -29.34
C ALA A 32 9.74 8.82 -27.85
N VAL A 33 9.48 7.75 -27.11
CA VAL A 33 9.93 7.59 -25.74
C VAL A 33 11.46 7.64 -25.82
N GLU A 34 12.04 8.73 -25.33
CA GLU A 34 13.48 8.96 -25.48
C GLU A 34 14.23 7.96 -24.61
N ASN A 35 14.95 7.03 -25.25
CA ASN A 35 16.04 6.22 -24.70
C ASN A 35 15.76 5.55 -23.34
N LEU A 36 14.79 4.64 -23.29
CA LEU A 36 14.67 3.72 -22.16
C LEU A 36 15.90 2.83 -22.09
N GLU A 37 16.47 2.66 -20.91
CA GLU A 37 17.60 1.77 -20.68
C GLU A 37 17.19 0.30 -20.72
N LYS A 38 15.92 0.03 -20.30
CA LYS A 38 15.33 -1.31 -20.27
C LYS A 38 13.83 -1.20 -20.53
N GLU A 39 13.33 -1.94 -21.53
CA GLU A 39 11.91 -1.94 -21.92
C GLU A 39 11.14 -3.10 -21.29
N GLU A 40 11.77 -4.28 -21.18
CA GLU A 40 11.16 -5.48 -20.60
C GLU A 40 11.41 -5.51 -19.10
N LEU A 41 10.33 -5.43 -18.30
CA LEU A 41 10.40 -5.33 -16.84
C LEU A 41 9.58 -6.41 -16.16
N LYS A 42 10.03 -6.81 -14.99
CA LYS A 42 9.37 -7.78 -14.12
C LYS A 42 9.12 -7.19 -12.75
N PHE A 43 7.86 -7.07 -12.34
CA PHE A 43 7.47 -6.53 -11.05
C PHE A 43 6.80 -7.58 -10.16
N GLY A 44 7.18 -7.57 -8.89
CA GLY A 44 6.59 -8.44 -7.88
C GLY A 44 5.43 -7.77 -7.14
N PHE A 45 4.48 -8.58 -6.67
CA PHE A 45 3.40 -8.11 -5.80
C PHE A 45 2.92 -9.19 -4.84
N ILE A 46 2.24 -8.78 -3.79
CA ILE A 46 1.48 -9.66 -2.89
C ILE A 46 -0.01 -9.50 -3.22
N LYS A 47 -0.78 -10.60 -3.11
CA LYS A 47 -2.21 -10.63 -3.40
C LYS A 47 -3.04 -9.83 -2.40
N LEU A 48 -3.08 -8.52 -2.63
CA LEU A 48 -3.77 -7.50 -1.86
C LEU A 48 -4.41 -6.49 -2.82
N THR A 49 -5.49 -5.84 -2.43
CA THR A 49 -6.16 -4.85 -3.29
C THR A 49 -5.33 -3.60 -3.54
N ASP A 50 -4.39 -3.28 -2.66
CA ASP A 50 -3.49 -2.14 -2.80
C ASP A 50 -2.40 -2.31 -3.88
N MET A 51 -2.28 -3.51 -4.49
CA MET A 51 -1.50 -3.68 -5.72
C MET A 51 -2.22 -3.12 -6.97
N ALA A 52 -3.43 -2.60 -6.82
CA ALA A 52 -4.28 -2.12 -7.91
C ALA A 52 -3.58 -1.19 -8.91
N PRO A 53 -2.71 -0.24 -8.52
CA PRO A 53 -2.00 0.60 -9.50
C PRO A 53 -1.18 -0.22 -10.51
N LEU A 54 -0.55 -1.33 -10.09
CA LEU A 54 0.19 -2.23 -11.00
C LEU A 54 -0.75 -2.95 -11.97
N ALA A 55 -1.83 -3.54 -11.45
CA ALA A 55 -2.80 -4.25 -12.28
C ALA A 55 -3.48 -3.33 -13.28
N VAL A 56 -3.89 -2.14 -12.84
CA VAL A 56 -4.54 -1.14 -13.70
C VAL A 56 -3.57 -0.61 -14.76
N ALA A 57 -2.32 -0.30 -14.40
CA ALA A 57 -1.33 0.15 -15.37
C ALA A 57 -1.09 -0.90 -16.47
N TYR A 58 -1.10 -2.18 -16.10
CA TYR A 58 -0.98 -3.28 -17.04
C TYR A 58 -2.23 -3.42 -17.94
N GLU A 59 -3.42 -3.56 -17.33
CA GLU A 59 -4.66 -3.84 -18.06
C GLU A 59 -5.17 -2.66 -18.90
N LYS A 60 -4.83 -1.42 -18.52
CA LYS A 60 -5.21 -0.21 -19.26
C LYS A 60 -4.15 0.22 -20.28
N GLY A 61 -3.05 -0.51 -20.41
CA GLY A 61 -1.99 -0.20 -21.36
C GLY A 61 -1.13 1.01 -20.99
N PHE A 62 -1.14 1.44 -19.72
CA PHE A 62 -0.37 2.62 -19.32
C PHE A 62 1.14 2.36 -19.33
N PHE A 63 1.57 1.11 -19.13
CA PHE A 63 2.97 0.74 -19.30
C PHE A 63 3.40 0.79 -20.76
N GLU A 64 2.58 0.22 -21.67
CA GLU A 64 2.86 0.23 -23.10
C GLU A 64 2.85 1.65 -23.69
N ASP A 65 2.00 2.55 -23.19
CA ASP A 65 2.00 3.96 -23.56
C ASP A 65 3.32 4.67 -23.25
N GLU A 66 4.06 4.20 -22.25
CA GLU A 66 5.39 4.68 -21.87
C GLU A 66 6.53 3.82 -22.49
N GLY A 67 6.20 2.89 -23.39
CA GLY A 67 7.18 2.03 -24.08
C GLY A 67 7.66 0.85 -23.25
N LEU A 68 6.95 0.48 -22.18
CA LEU A 68 7.34 -0.57 -21.24
C LEU A 68 6.54 -1.86 -21.46
N TYR A 69 7.21 -3.00 -21.45
CA TYR A 69 6.63 -4.34 -21.51
C TYR A 69 6.80 -5.01 -20.16
N VAL A 70 5.75 -4.97 -19.34
CA VAL A 70 5.78 -5.39 -17.94
C VAL A 70 5.16 -6.77 -17.77
N SER A 71 5.81 -7.63 -16.99
CA SER A 71 5.22 -8.82 -16.40
C SER A 71 5.02 -8.66 -14.90
N LEU A 72 3.89 -9.12 -14.38
CA LEU A 72 3.54 -9.05 -12.96
C LEU A 72 3.60 -10.45 -12.36
N GLU A 73 4.37 -10.63 -11.27
CA GLU A 73 4.57 -11.90 -10.59
C GLU A 73 4.10 -11.85 -9.14
N ALA A 74 3.10 -12.66 -8.78
CA ALA A 74 2.70 -12.83 -7.39
C ALA A 74 3.81 -13.53 -6.60
N GLN A 75 4.13 -12.99 -5.41
CA GLN A 75 5.14 -13.53 -4.52
C GLN A 75 4.51 -14.24 -3.32
N ALA A 76 5.22 -15.20 -2.73
CA ALA A 76 4.72 -16.00 -1.62
C ALA A 76 4.58 -15.21 -0.31
N ASN A 77 5.49 -14.27 -0.06
CA ASN A 77 5.53 -13.43 1.14
C ASN A 77 6.44 -12.21 0.92
N TRP A 78 6.41 -11.29 1.88
CA TRP A 78 7.16 -10.03 1.81
C TRP A 78 8.67 -10.20 1.82
N LYS A 79 9.19 -11.22 2.51
CA LYS A 79 10.64 -11.47 2.52
C LYS A 79 11.15 -11.91 1.16
N VAL A 80 10.48 -12.88 0.55
CA VAL A 80 10.83 -13.36 -0.80
C VAL A 80 10.76 -12.22 -1.82
N LEU A 81 9.74 -11.38 -1.74
CA LEU A 81 9.57 -10.22 -2.62
C LEU A 81 10.76 -9.26 -2.50
N LEU A 82 11.14 -8.90 -1.27
CA LEU A 82 12.26 -7.98 -1.02
C LEU A 82 13.59 -8.58 -1.48
N ASP A 83 13.86 -9.84 -1.15
CA ASP A 83 15.09 -10.53 -1.53
C ASP A 83 15.24 -10.55 -3.06
N ARG A 84 14.18 -10.85 -3.81
CA ARG A 84 14.20 -10.89 -5.28
C ARG A 84 14.41 -9.52 -5.94
N VAL A 85 13.98 -8.43 -5.29
CA VAL A 85 14.32 -7.06 -5.75
C VAL A 85 15.79 -6.75 -5.48
N ILE A 86 16.30 -7.10 -4.30
CA ILE A 86 17.71 -6.88 -3.93
C ILE A 86 18.64 -7.67 -4.85
N ASP A 87 18.29 -8.91 -5.19
CA ASP A 87 19.07 -9.81 -6.04
C ASP A 87 18.95 -9.49 -7.55
N GLY A 88 18.08 -8.54 -7.92
CA GLY A 88 17.84 -8.13 -9.31
C GLY A 88 17.01 -9.12 -10.13
N GLU A 89 16.37 -10.10 -9.50
CA GLU A 89 15.42 -11.00 -10.16
C GLU A 89 14.09 -10.30 -10.51
N LEU A 90 13.72 -9.29 -9.72
CA LEU A 90 12.65 -8.35 -9.99
C LEU A 90 13.22 -6.95 -10.19
N ASP A 91 12.72 -6.23 -11.18
CA ASP A 91 13.10 -4.85 -11.45
C ASP A 91 12.51 -3.88 -10.42
N GLY A 92 11.40 -4.24 -9.83
CA GLY A 92 10.73 -3.48 -8.78
C GLY A 92 9.56 -4.26 -8.20
N ALA A 93 8.93 -3.73 -7.17
CA ALA A 93 7.82 -4.41 -6.53
C ALA A 93 6.90 -3.49 -5.74
N HIS A 94 5.65 -3.91 -5.61
CA HIS A 94 4.72 -3.52 -4.57
C HIS A 94 5.33 -3.90 -3.22
N MET A 95 5.67 -2.92 -2.38
CA MET A 95 6.35 -3.12 -1.10
C MET A 95 5.59 -2.51 0.06
N LEU A 96 5.79 -3.09 1.24
CA LEU A 96 5.50 -2.40 2.48
C LEU A 96 6.38 -1.13 2.57
N ALA A 97 5.80 0.01 2.93
CA ALA A 97 6.54 1.27 3.00
C ALA A 97 7.74 1.22 3.96
N GLY A 98 7.67 0.37 4.99
CA GLY A 98 8.79 0.14 5.91
C GLY A 98 9.92 -0.74 5.37
N GLN A 99 9.71 -1.51 4.29
CA GLN A 99 10.75 -2.43 3.78
C GLN A 99 12.00 -1.70 3.24
N PRO A 100 11.89 -0.68 2.39
CA PRO A 100 13.06 0.09 1.97
C PRO A 100 13.80 0.73 3.14
N LEU A 101 13.07 1.27 4.10
CA LEU A 101 13.63 1.90 5.30
C LEU A 101 14.34 0.86 6.19
N GLY A 102 13.70 -0.27 6.46
CA GLY A 102 14.26 -1.38 7.24
C GLY A 102 15.55 -1.92 6.61
N ALA A 103 15.56 -2.11 5.29
CA ALA A 103 16.75 -2.55 4.56
C ALA A 103 17.89 -1.52 4.66
N THR A 104 17.59 -0.23 4.55
CA THR A 104 18.58 0.84 4.64
C THR A 104 19.22 0.93 6.02
N ILE A 105 18.44 0.74 7.10
CA ILE A 105 18.99 0.75 8.47
C ILE A 105 19.56 -0.61 8.92
N GLY A 106 19.44 -1.65 8.09
CA GLY A 106 19.99 -2.99 8.38
C GLY A 106 19.15 -3.83 9.34
N PHE A 107 17.85 -3.57 9.46
CA PHE A 107 16.97 -4.43 10.24
C PHE A 107 16.53 -5.65 9.41
N GLY A 108 17.04 -6.82 9.77
CA GLY A 108 16.79 -8.09 9.09
C GLY A 108 17.69 -8.32 7.87
N THR A 109 17.78 -7.36 6.97
CA THR A 109 18.68 -7.37 5.82
C THR A 109 19.32 -5.98 5.64
N GLN A 110 20.45 -5.91 4.95
CA GLN A 110 21.12 -4.66 4.65
C GLN A 110 21.18 -4.47 3.14
N ALA A 111 20.47 -3.48 2.62
CA ALA A 111 20.48 -3.14 1.21
C ALA A 111 19.99 -1.71 0.98
N ASP A 112 20.40 -1.10 -0.12
CA ASP A 112 19.92 0.20 -0.55
C ASP A 112 18.73 0.00 -1.50
N VAL A 113 17.52 0.21 -0.97
CA VAL A 113 16.24 0.16 -1.68
C VAL A 113 15.57 1.51 -1.55
N ILE A 114 15.03 2.01 -2.64
CA ILE A 114 14.40 3.34 -2.70
C ILE A 114 12.98 3.27 -3.24
N THR A 115 12.22 4.33 -3.02
CA THR A 115 10.91 4.53 -3.65
C THR A 115 10.74 5.94 -4.16
N ALA A 116 10.18 6.06 -5.36
CA ALA A 116 9.73 7.33 -5.95
C ALA A 116 8.20 7.42 -6.04
N PHE A 117 7.47 6.44 -5.49
CA PHE A 117 6.02 6.36 -5.65
C PHE A 117 5.37 5.71 -4.42
N SER A 118 4.50 6.46 -3.73
CA SER A 118 3.60 5.92 -2.73
C SER A 118 2.37 5.34 -3.43
N MET A 119 1.97 4.11 -3.09
CA MET A 119 0.93 3.39 -3.84
C MET A 119 -0.48 3.70 -3.38
N ASP A 120 -0.66 3.99 -2.10
CA ASP A 120 -1.98 4.23 -1.52
C ASP A 120 -1.92 4.86 -0.12
N LEU A 121 -3.10 5.28 0.33
CA LEU A 121 -3.38 5.64 1.73
C LEU A 121 -4.44 4.69 2.27
N ASN A 122 -4.34 4.36 3.56
CA ASN A 122 -5.27 3.48 4.28
C ASN A 122 -5.32 2.06 3.66
N GLY A 123 -6.43 1.34 3.82
CA GLY A 123 -6.66 0.05 3.16
C GLY A 123 -6.42 -1.17 4.05
N ASN A 124 -6.09 -0.98 5.33
CA ASN A 124 -5.90 -2.05 6.30
C ASN A 124 -7.05 -2.12 7.32
N GLY A 125 -7.19 -3.27 7.95
CA GLY A 125 -8.11 -3.46 9.05
C GLY A 125 -7.56 -4.44 10.08
N ILE A 126 -8.06 -4.34 11.31
CA ILE A 126 -7.81 -5.30 12.39
C ILE A 126 -9.06 -6.15 12.56
N THR A 127 -8.91 -7.45 12.35
CA THR A 127 -9.96 -8.46 12.48
C THR A 127 -9.69 -9.34 13.68
N VAL A 128 -10.72 -9.65 14.45
CA VAL A 128 -10.66 -10.63 15.56
C VAL A 128 -11.57 -11.83 15.28
N SER A 129 -11.32 -12.96 15.93
CA SER A 129 -12.20 -14.11 15.83
C SER A 129 -13.57 -13.81 16.40
N ASN A 130 -14.60 -14.57 15.97
CA ASN A 130 -15.95 -14.41 16.50
C ASN A 130 -15.99 -14.57 18.02
N ALA A 131 -15.22 -15.50 18.59
CA ALA A 131 -15.18 -15.72 20.04
C ALA A 131 -14.60 -14.49 20.78
N VAL A 132 -13.57 -13.85 20.23
CA VAL A 132 -13.01 -12.63 20.80
C VAL A 132 -14.01 -11.47 20.65
N TRP A 133 -14.67 -11.37 19.50
CA TRP A 133 -15.68 -10.33 19.26
C TRP A 133 -16.85 -10.38 20.25
N GLU A 134 -17.38 -11.56 20.50
CA GLU A 134 -18.50 -11.73 21.45
C GLU A 134 -18.16 -11.28 22.87
N GLU A 135 -16.90 -11.42 23.29
CA GLU A 135 -16.44 -10.89 24.58
C GLU A 135 -16.18 -9.38 24.51
N MET A 136 -15.51 -8.89 23.47
CA MET A 136 -15.23 -7.45 23.28
C MET A 136 -16.52 -6.63 23.25
N LYS A 137 -17.55 -7.12 22.55
CA LYS A 137 -18.82 -6.45 22.35
C LYS A 137 -19.48 -6.03 23.65
N LYS A 138 -19.25 -6.78 24.74
CA LYS A 138 -19.76 -6.48 26.09
C LYS A 138 -19.16 -5.18 26.70
N HIS A 139 -18.08 -4.72 26.15
CA HIS A 139 -17.29 -3.58 26.67
C HIS A 139 -17.21 -2.41 25.67
N ILE A 140 -18.02 -2.45 24.61
CA ILE A 140 -18.05 -1.43 23.56
C ILE A 140 -19.35 -0.64 23.64
N PRO A 141 -19.34 0.70 23.58
CA PRO A 141 -20.56 1.49 23.46
C PRO A 141 -21.34 1.14 22.20
N MET A 142 -22.67 1.03 22.33
CA MET A 142 -23.59 0.82 21.22
C MET A 142 -24.37 2.10 20.92
N ASP A 143 -24.66 2.35 19.66
CA ASP A 143 -25.54 3.43 19.24
C ASP A 143 -27.03 3.07 19.43
N ALA A 144 -27.92 3.97 19.02
CA ALA A 144 -29.37 3.80 19.15
C ALA A 144 -29.92 2.60 18.33
N ASP A 145 -29.22 2.20 17.29
CA ASP A 145 -29.59 1.06 16.42
C ASP A 145 -28.94 -0.25 16.88
N GLY A 146 -28.23 -0.24 18.02
CA GLY A 146 -27.53 -1.40 18.57
C GLY A 146 -26.25 -1.77 17.83
N LYS A 147 -25.69 -0.87 17.06
CA LYS A 147 -24.40 -1.06 16.37
C LYS A 147 -23.25 -0.51 17.22
N PRO A 148 -22.04 -1.13 17.13
CA PRO A 148 -20.87 -0.61 17.81
C PRO A 148 -20.55 0.83 17.40
N VAL A 149 -20.24 1.66 18.39
CA VAL A 149 -19.72 3.03 18.15
C VAL A 149 -18.26 2.95 17.75
N HIS A 150 -17.92 3.54 16.62
CA HIS A 150 -16.56 3.63 16.12
C HIS A 150 -15.92 5.02 16.41
N PRO A 151 -14.60 5.08 16.57
CA PRO A 151 -13.63 3.98 16.52
C PRO A 151 -13.68 3.09 17.79
N ILE A 152 -13.52 1.78 17.60
CA ILE A 152 -13.41 0.83 18.69
C ILE A 152 -11.99 0.86 19.26
N LYS A 153 -11.84 1.15 20.54
CA LYS A 153 -10.54 1.16 21.21
C LYS A 153 -10.13 -0.22 21.70
N ALA A 154 -8.83 -0.47 21.74
CA ALA A 154 -8.28 -1.77 22.14
C ALA A 154 -8.46 -2.12 23.61
N ASP A 155 -8.82 -1.15 24.48
CA ASP A 155 -9.13 -1.43 25.89
C ASP A 155 -10.25 -2.46 26.05
N ALA A 156 -11.17 -2.57 25.08
CA ALA A 156 -12.18 -3.63 25.02
C ALA A 156 -11.59 -5.07 24.94
N LEU A 157 -10.33 -5.22 24.52
CA LEU A 157 -9.60 -6.50 24.54
C LEU A 157 -9.05 -6.88 25.93
N LYS A 158 -8.89 -5.94 26.86
CA LYS A 158 -8.28 -6.23 28.18
C LYS A 158 -8.97 -7.40 28.91
N PRO A 159 -10.30 -7.43 29.03
CA PRO A 159 -10.98 -8.56 29.67
C PRO A 159 -10.73 -9.91 28.97
N VAL A 160 -10.63 -9.89 27.64
CA VAL A 160 -10.34 -11.08 26.83
C VAL A 160 -8.92 -11.59 27.10
N ILE A 161 -7.94 -10.69 27.10
CA ILE A 161 -6.53 -11.01 27.40
C ILE A 161 -6.40 -11.59 28.81
N GLU A 162 -7.09 -11.02 29.80
CA GLU A 162 -7.09 -11.55 31.17
C GLU A 162 -7.70 -12.95 31.25
N GLN A 163 -8.75 -13.27 30.50
CA GLN A 163 -9.30 -14.61 30.40
C GLN A 163 -8.28 -15.60 29.81
N TYR A 164 -7.56 -15.20 28.76
CA TYR A 164 -6.49 -16.03 28.18
C TYR A 164 -5.36 -16.27 29.17
N LYS A 165 -4.90 -15.24 29.89
CA LYS A 165 -3.90 -15.36 30.95
C LYS A 165 -4.35 -16.31 32.08
N ALA A 166 -5.60 -16.15 32.54
CA ALA A 166 -6.18 -17.03 33.57
C ALA A 166 -6.27 -18.50 33.13
N ALA A 167 -6.46 -18.74 31.83
CA ALA A 167 -6.46 -20.07 31.23
C ALA A 167 -5.05 -20.61 30.90
N GLY A 168 -3.99 -19.83 31.21
CA GLY A 168 -2.61 -20.20 30.88
C GLY A 168 -2.32 -20.21 29.38
N LYS A 169 -3.08 -19.44 28.57
CA LYS A 169 -2.96 -19.37 27.12
C LYS A 169 -2.43 -17.99 26.69
N PRO A 170 -1.51 -17.93 25.70
CA PRO A 170 -1.12 -16.68 25.11
C PRO A 170 -2.24 -16.10 24.23
N PHE A 171 -2.35 -14.76 24.19
CA PHE A 171 -3.20 -14.08 23.23
C PHE A 171 -2.37 -13.72 21.98
N ASN A 172 -2.57 -14.46 20.89
CA ASN A 172 -1.77 -14.34 19.68
C ASN A 172 -2.52 -13.52 18.62
N MET A 173 -1.83 -12.59 17.98
CA MET A 173 -2.33 -11.85 16.82
C MET A 173 -1.35 -11.95 15.64
N GLY A 174 -1.89 -11.92 14.43
CA GLY A 174 -1.11 -11.95 13.19
C GLY A 174 -0.76 -10.55 12.69
N MET A 175 0.44 -10.39 12.18
CA MET A 175 0.87 -9.26 11.36
C MET A 175 1.66 -9.79 10.17
N VAL A 176 1.88 -8.97 9.13
CA VAL A 176 2.37 -9.50 7.85
C VAL A 176 3.90 -9.51 7.73
N PHE A 177 4.58 -8.60 8.44
CA PHE A 177 6.05 -8.49 8.44
C PHE A 177 6.51 -7.53 9.55
N PRO A 178 7.72 -7.69 10.13
CA PRO A 178 8.18 -6.82 11.23
C PRO A 178 8.25 -5.33 10.91
N VAL A 179 8.60 -4.95 9.70
CA VAL A 179 8.65 -3.54 9.25
C VAL A 179 7.43 -3.14 8.42
N SER A 180 6.27 -3.71 8.71
CA SER A 180 5.00 -3.40 8.04
C SER A 180 4.19 -2.35 8.76
N THR A 181 3.42 -1.57 8.01
CA THR A 181 2.39 -0.68 8.55
C THR A 181 1.43 -1.47 9.44
N HIS A 182 1.03 -2.67 9.02
CA HIS A 182 0.16 -3.59 9.78
C HIS A 182 0.70 -3.89 11.18
N ASN A 183 2.01 -4.15 11.30
CA ASN A 183 2.65 -4.37 12.60
C ASN A 183 2.61 -3.09 13.45
N TYR A 184 2.90 -1.93 12.86
CA TYR A 184 2.91 -0.67 13.59
C TYR A 184 1.52 -0.20 13.96
N GLU A 185 0.52 -0.36 13.10
CA GLU A 185 -0.88 -0.03 13.38
C GLU A 185 -1.47 -0.93 14.46
N LEU A 186 -1.21 -2.24 14.38
CA LEU A 186 -1.65 -3.18 15.41
C LEU A 186 -1.04 -2.82 16.78
N ARG A 187 0.27 -2.55 16.82
CA ARG A 187 0.97 -2.10 18.04
C ARG A 187 0.45 -0.76 18.52
N TYR A 188 0.19 0.18 17.61
CA TYR A 188 -0.35 1.49 17.92
C TYR A 188 -1.73 1.39 18.57
N TRP A 189 -2.64 0.63 17.96
CA TRP A 189 -4.00 0.41 18.46
C TRP A 189 -4.00 -0.28 19.82
N LEU A 190 -3.22 -1.34 20.00
CA LEU A 190 -3.08 -2.05 21.27
C LEU A 190 -2.56 -1.10 22.36
N ALA A 191 -1.48 -0.38 22.08
CA ALA A 191 -0.87 0.56 23.03
C ALA A 191 -1.78 1.73 23.40
N ALA A 192 -2.53 2.28 22.44
CA ALA A 192 -3.53 3.31 22.68
C ALA A 192 -4.66 2.83 23.61
N GLY A 193 -4.95 1.52 23.63
CA GLY A 193 -5.85 0.89 24.59
C GLY A 193 -5.19 0.45 25.90
N GLY A 194 -3.89 0.74 26.09
CA GLY A 194 -3.14 0.38 27.31
C GLY A 194 -2.74 -1.09 27.37
N ILE A 195 -2.55 -1.74 26.22
CA ILE A 195 -2.07 -3.11 26.05
C ILE A 195 -0.65 -3.07 25.51
N ASN A 196 0.29 -3.74 26.18
CA ASN A 196 1.67 -3.80 25.73
C ASN A 196 1.82 -4.87 24.62
N PRO A 197 2.14 -4.45 23.38
CA PRO A 197 2.32 -5.41 22.27
C PRO A 197 3.72 -6.03 22.22
N GLY A 198 4.58 -5.76 23.21
CA GLY A 198 5.97 -6.17 23.24
C GLY A 198 6.93 -5.24 22.53
N TYR A 199 8.21 -5.61 22.58
CA TYR A 199 9.31 -4.83 22.02
C TYR A 199 10.29 -5.75 21.30
N TYR A 200 10.84 -5.26 20.21
CA TYR A 200 12.01 -5.87 19.57
C TYR A 200 13.25 -5.60 20.41
N ALA A 201 14.16 -6.56 20.44
CA ALA A 201 15.47 -6.37 21.04
C ALA A 201 16.53 -6.80 20.00
N PRO A 202 16.90 -5.94 19.07
CA PRO A 202 17.83 -6.28 17.99
C PRO A 202 19.14 -6.89 18.50
N ALA A 203 19.67 -6.37 19.61
CA ALA A 203 20.87 -6.89 20.26
C ALA A 203 20.72 -8.33 20.80
N LYS A 204 19.51 -8.78 21.07
CA LYS A 204 19.17 -10.15 21.49
C LYS A 204 18.63 -11.01 20.37
N GLY A 205 18.45 -10.44 19.17
CA GLY A 205 17.90 -11.12 18.01
C GLY A 205 16.41 -11.42 18.09
N ASP A 206 15.65 -10.76 18.97
CA ASP A 206 14.19 -10.91 19.01
C ASP A 206 13.55 -10.14 17.86
N THR A 207 13.23 -10.85 16.78
CA THR A 207 12.52 -10.32 15.62
C THR A 207 11.00 -10.49 15.71
N SER A 208 10.50 -11.19 16.75
CA SER A 208 9.06 -11.42 16.94
C SER A 208 8.38 -10.29 17.68
N GLY A 209 9.14 -9.50 18.46
CA GLY A 209 8.61 -8.41 19.29
C GLY A 209 7.83 -8.89 20.52
N GLN A 210 8.20 -10.04 21.08
CA GLN A 210 7.45 -10.70 22.17
C GLN A 210 7.94 -10.35 23.58
N ILE A 211 8.99 -9.56 23.71
CA ILE A 211 9.55 -9.20 25.03
C ILE A 211 8.52 -8.43 25.84
N ASN A 212 8.15 -8.97 27.01
CA ASN A 212 7.15 -8.40 27.97
C ASN A 212 5.78 -8.10 27.34
N ALA A 213 5.35 -8.86 26.33
CA ALA A 213 4.10 -8.63 25.64
C ALA A 213 2.88 -9.13 26.43
N ASP A 214 1.80 -8.33 26.45
CA ASP A 214 0.45 -8.76 26.83
C ASP A 214 -0.22 -9.52 25.67
N ALA A 215 0.08 -9.16 24.44
CA ALA A 215 -0.32 -9.84 23.22
C ALA A 215 0.92 -10.22 22.42
N LEU A 216 0.97 -11.46 21.92
CA LEU A 216 2.07 -11.94 21.09
C LEU A 216 1.74 -11.74 19.62
N LEU A 217 2.67 -11.14 18.88
CA LEU A 217 2.49 -10.87 17.46
C LEU A 217 3.38 -11.80 16.62
N SER A 218 2.80 -12.41 15.60
CA SER A 218 3.50 -13.36 14.71
C SER A 218 3.28 -13.02 13.24
N VAL A 219 4.27 -13.36 12.41
CA VAL A 219 4.21 -13.13 10.96
C VAL A 219 3.32 -14.17 10.30
N THR A 220 2.34 -13.73 9.54
CA THR A 220 1.48 -14.55 8.68
C THR A 220 1.32 -13.88 7.33
N PRO A 221 1.56 -14.56 6.19
CA PRO A 221 1.31 -14.00 4.88
C PRO A 221 -0.16 -13.58 4.69
N PRO A 222 -0.44 -12.44 4.02
CA PRO A 222 -1.79 -11.89 3.93
C PRO A 222 -2.88 -12.88 3.48
N PRO A 223 -2.72 -13.68 2.41
CA PRO A 223 -3.77 -14.60 1.98
C PRO A 223 -4.03 -15.75 2.97
N GLN A 224 -3.12 -16.00 3.91
CA GLN A 224 -3.25 -17.05 4.90
C GLN A 224 -3.92 -16.59 6.21
N MET A 225 -4.09 -15.27 6.41
CA MET A 225 -4.66 -14.71 7.64
C MET A 225 -6.04 -15.28 7.99
N PRO A 226 -7.04 -15.34 7.08
CA PRO A 226 -8.35 -15.91 7.41
C PRO A 226 -8.28 -17.37 7.85
N ALA A 227 -7.51 -18.20 7.15
CA ALA A 227 -7.35 -19.61 7.49
C ALA A 227 -6.64 -19.81 8.83
N THR A 228 -5.65 -19.00 9.15
CA THR A 228 -4.92 -19.04 10.43
C THR A 228 -5.82 -18.63 11.60
N LEU A 229 -6.72 -17.64 11.39
CA LEU A 229 -7.75 -17.26 12.35
C LEU A 229 -8.77 -18.39 12.56
N GLU A 230 -9.29 -18.96 11.47
CA GLU A 230 -10.25 -20.07 11.50
C GLU A 230 -9.69 -21.30 12.23
N ALA A 231 -8.41 -21.60 12.04
CA ALA A 231 -7.71 -22.67 12.74
C ALA A 231 -7.47 -22.39 14.24
N GLY A 232 -7.71 -21.17 14.71
CA GLY A 232 -7.51 -20.76 16.11
C GLY A 232 -6.03 -20.60 16.50
N THR A 233 -5.11 -20.55 15.54
CA THR A 233 -3.68 -20.29 15.80
C THR A 233 -3.43 -18.87 16.24
N ILE A 234 -4.19 -17.92 15.69
CA ILE A 234 -4.25 -16.52 16.08
C ILE A 234 -5.67 -16.15 16.49
N SER A 235 -5.80 -15.19 17.39
CA SER A 235 -7.10 -14.69 17.88
C SER A 235 -7.56 -13.41 17.15
N GLY A 236 -6.69 -12.81 16.38
CA GLY A 236 -6.93 -11.65 15.54
C GLY A 236 -5.72 -11.35 14.67
N TYR A 237 -5.84 -10.37 13.79
CA TYR A 237 -4.76 -9.96 12.91
C TYR A 237 -4.96 -8.53 12.39
N CYS A 238 -3.89 -7.92 11.90
CA CYS A 238 -3.93 -6.73 11.04
C CYS A 238 -3.44 -7.11 9.64
N VAL A 239 -4.22 -6.78 8.62
CA VAL A 239 -3.92 -7.12 7.22
C VAL A 239 -4.59 -6.12 6.27
N GLY A 240 -4.04 -5.99 5.06
CA GLY A 240 -4.68 -5.29 3.95
C GLY A 240 -5.86 -6.07 3.35
N GLU A 241 -6.69 -5.37 2.58
CA GLU A 241 -7.81 -6.00 1.90
C GLU A 241 -7.36 -6.88 0.71
N PRO A 242 -8.13 -7.93 0.39
CA PRO A 242 -9.52 -8.21 0.82
C PRO A 242 -9.64 -9.17 2.02
N TRP A 243 -8.59 -9.40 2.75
CA TRP A 243 -8.53 -10.52 3.71
C TRP A 243 -9.28 -10.27 5.01
N ASN A 244 -9.62 -9.01 5.36
CA ASN A 244 -10.59 -8.72 6.42
C ASN A 244 -12.01 -9.02 5.92
N GLN A 245 -12.39 -8.55 4.74
CA GLN A 245 -13.70 -8.82 4.14
C GLN A 245 -13.90 -10.31 3.85
N GLN A 246 -12.84 -11.04 3.51
CA GLN A 246 -12.89 -12.49 3.35
C GLN A 246 -13.30 -13.20 4.66
N ALA A 247 -12.82 -12.73 5.81
CA ALA A 247 -13.22 -13.28 7.11
C ALA A 247 -14.70 -13.01 7.42
N VAL A 248 -15.19 -11.81 7.10
CA VAL A 248 -16.62 -11.47 7.22
C VAL A 248 -17.47 -12.35 6.30
N PHE A 249 -17.09 -12.47 5.05
CA PHE A 249 -17.79 -13.28 4.05
C PHE A 249 -17.91 -14.75 4.48
N LYS A 250 -16.82 -15.31 4.99
CA LYS A 250 -16.81 -16.67 5.53
C LYS A 250 -17.47 -16.83 6.91
N GLY A 251 -17.78 -15.72 7.59
CA GLY A 251 -18.37 -15.74 8.93
C GLY A 251 -17.42 -16.25 10.03
N ILE A 252 -16.10 -16.05 9.87
CA ILE A 252 -15.08 -16.55 10.81
C ILE A 252 -14.44 -15.46 11.68
N GLY A 253 -14.66 -14.18 11.34
CA GLY A 253 -14.09 -13.08 12.08
C GLY A 253 -14.82 -11.77 11.82
N VAL A 254 -14.51 -10.78 12.64
CA VAL A 254 -15.09 -9.44 12.62
C VAL A 254 -13.99 -8.40 12.60
N PRO A 255 -13.89 -7.56 11.56
CA PRO A 255 -13.06 -6.37 11.60
C PRO A 255 -13.57 -5.41 12.70
N VAL A 256 -12.70 -5.04 13.62
CA VAL A 256 -13.07 -4.16 14.75
C VAL A 256 -12.69 -2.72 14.51
N ILE A 257 -11.72 -2.47 13.64
CA ILE A 257 -11.25 -1.12 13.32
C ILE A 257 -10.50 -1.13 11.98
N THR A 258 -10.60 -0.01 11.25
CA THR A 258 -9.78 0.25 10.06
C THR A 258 -8.57 1.11 10.43
N ASP A 259 -7.52 1.07 9.62
CA ASP A 259 -6.36 1.95 9.78
C ASP A 259 -6.72 3.43 9.58
N TYR A 260 -7.71 3.73 8.75
CA TYR A 260 -8.29 5.07 8.61
C TYR A 260 -8.79 5.63 9.96
N GLU A 261 -9.36 4.78 10.83
CA GLU A 261 -9.81 5.15 12.17
C GLU A 261 -8.66 5.26 13.18
N ILE A 262 -7.55 4.53 12.95
CA ILE A 262 -6.34 4.62 13.80
C ILE A 262 -5.57 5.90 13.48
N TRP A 263 -5.35 6.16 12.22
CA TRP A 263 -4.70 7.36 11.70
C TRP A 263 -5.24 7.69 10.29
N LYS A 264 -6.06 8.71 10.22
CA LYS A 264 -6.72 9.12 8.98
C LYS A 264 -5.72 9.47 7.88
N ASN A 265 -5.91 8.90 6.70
CA ASN A 265 -5.06 9.06 5.54
C ASN A 265 -3.60 8.68 5.79
N ASN A 266 -3.39 7.59 6.52
CA ASN A 266 -2.06 7.04 6.74
C ASN A 266 -1.45 6.50 5.43
N PRO A 267 -0.11 6.63 5.24
CA PRO A 267 0.57 5.99 4.11
C PRO A 267 0.67 4.49 4.33
N GLU A 268 0.67 3.71 3.24
CA GLU A 268 0.64 2.25 3.39
C GLU A 268 1.68 1.53 2.54
N LYS A 269 1.56 1.52 1.21
CA LYS A 269 2.46 0.82 0.31
C LYS A 269 3.31 1.78 -0.52
N VAL A 270 4.42 1.27 -1.01
CA VAL A 270 5.28 1.97 -1.97
C VAL A 270 5.65 1.05 -3.13
N PHE A 271 6.01 1.62 -4.27
CA PHE A 271 6.70 0.90 -5.32
C PHE A 271 8.20 1.04 -5.11
N GLY A 272 8.85 -0.06 -4.76
CA GLY A 272 10.27 -0.09 -4.42
C GLY A 272 11.14 -0.67 -5.53
N VAL A 273 12.35 -0.12 -5.67
CA VAL A 273 13.40 -0.60 -6.57
C VAL A 273 14.74 -0.58 -5.82
N SER A 274 15.72 -1.37 -6.25
CA SER A 274 17.07 -1.21 -5.71
C SER A 274 17.68 0.11 -6.17
N GLN A 275 18.55 0.72 -5.34
CA GLN A 275 19.27 1.94 -5.73
C GLN A 275 20.10 1.69 -6.99
N GLN A 276 20.76 0.53 -7.10
CA GLN A 276 21.53 0.16 -8.28
C GLN A 276 20.66 0.16 -9.54
N TRP A 277 19.48 -0.47 -9.48
CA TRP A 277 18.57 -0.50 -10.63
C TRP A 277 18.14 0.92 -11.04
N ALA A 278 17.83 1.77 -10.08
CA ALA A 278 17.44 3.15 -10.34
C ALA A 278 18.57 3.97 -10.98
N ASP A 279 19.80 3.76 -10.55
CA ASP A 279 20.98 4.44 -11.11
C ASP A 279 21.29 3.98 -12.54
N GLU A 280 21.06 2.69 -12.82
CA GLU A 280 21.27 2.09 -14.15
C GLU A 280 20.13 2.38 -15.14
N ASN A 281 18.93 2.71 -14.64
CA ASN A 281 17.70 2.84 -15.44
C ASN A 281 16.91 4.13 -15.12
N PRO A 282 17.51 5.31 -15.13
CA PRO A 282 16.83 6.54 -14.69
C PRO A 282 15.62 6.92 -15.55
N ASN A 283 15.69 6.82 -16.89
CA ASN A 283 14.57 7.14 -17.77
C ASN A 283 13.46 6.08 -17.69
N THR A 284 13.85 4.82 -17.62
CA THR A 284 12.91 3.71 -17.41
C THR A 284 12.15 3.87 -16.08
N HIS A 285 12.85 4.27 -15.01
CA HIS A 285 12.21 4.52 -13.71
C HIS A 285 11.18 5.64 -13.77
N ILE A 286 11.49 6.75 -14.44
CA ILE A 286 10.54 7.85 -14.67
C ILE A 286 9.32 7.35 -15.45
N ALA A 287 9.52 6.56 -16.52
CA ALA A 287 8.43 5.98 -17.31
C ALA A 287 7.52 5.08 -16.47
N VAL A 288 8.09 4.25 -15.60
CA VAL A 288 7.33 3.41 -14.64
C VAL A 288 6.49 4.27 -13.71
N VAL A 289 7.08 5.30 -13.11
CA VAL A 289 6.36 6.21 -12.20
C VAL A 289 5.23 6.94 -12.92
N LYS A 290 5.43 7.39 -14.17
CA LYS A 290 4.37 7.99 -15.00
C LYS A 290 3.18 7.04 -15.18
N ALA A 291 3.44 5.80 -15.55
CA ALA A 291 2.39 4.79 -15.73
C ALA A 291 1.61 4.52 -14.43
N LEU A 292 2.31 4.43 -13.29
CA LEU A 292 1.69 4.21 -11.98
C LEU A 292 0.87 5.42 -11.50
N ILE A 293 1.33 6.65 -11.74
CA ILE A 293 0.55 7.86 -11.43
C ILE A 293 -0.75 7.86 -12.22
N ARG A 294 -0.72 7.53 -13.51
CA ARG A 294 -1.93 7.44 -14.35
C ARG A 294 -2.90 6.37 -13.85
N ALA A 295 -2.39 5.23 -13.44
CA ALA A 295 -3.21 4.16 -12.88
C ALA A 295 -3.88 4.57 -11.56
N ALA A 296 -3.15 5.25 -10.69
CA ALA A 296 -3.66 5.77 -9.43
C ALA A 296 -4.74 6.84 -9.66
N GLU A 297 -4.51 7.77 -10.60
CA GLU A 297 -5.49 8.78 -10.99
C GLU A 297 -6.77 8.14 -11.54
N TRP A 298 -6.66 7.16 -12.42
CA TRP A 298 -7.79 6.41 -12.96
C TRP A 298 -8.60 5.72 -11.86
N LEU A 299 -7.93 5.15 -10.84
CA LEU A 299 -8.60 4.49 -9.71
C LEU A 299 -9.48 5.44 -8.90
N ASP A 300 -9.06 6.69 -8.74
CA ASP A 300 -9.75 7.68 -7.91
C ASP A 300 -10.60 8.66 -8.72
N ALA A 301 -10.57 8.59 -10.06
CA ALA A 301 -11.31 9.49 -10.94
C ALA A 301 -12.80 9.51 -10.63
N ASP A 302 -13.41 10.69 -10.75
CA ASP A 302 -14.87 10.91 -10.62
C ASP A 302 -15.46 10.25 -9.35
N ASN A 303 -14.82 10.44 -8.19
CA ASN A 303 -15.23 9.86 -6.91
C ASN A 303 -15.35 8.32 -6.96
N ASN A 304 -14.29 7.67 -7.40
CA ASN A 304 -14.19 6.20 -7.49
C ASN A 304 -15.08 5.56 -8.57
N ALA A 305 -15.46 6.28 -9.61
CA ALA A 305 -16.35 5.75 -10.66
C ALA A 305 -15.79 4.47 -11.33
N ASN A 306 -14.47 4.33 -11.41
CA ASN A 306 -13.81 3.19 -12.04
C ASN A 306 -13.58 2.00 -11.11
N ARG A 307 -13.91 2.12 -9.81
CA ARG A 307 -13.63 1.06 -8.81
C ARG A 307 -14.36 -0.25 -9.12
N GLY A 308 -15.55 -0.20 -9.73
CA GLY A 308 -16.26 -1.41 -10.16
C GLY A 308 -15.51 -2.19 -11.26
N GLU A 309 -14.82 -1.52 -12.17
CA GLU A 309 -13.95 -2.15 -13.15
C GLU A 309 -12.67 -2.69 -12.49
N ALA A 310 -12.05 -1.90 -11.61
CA ALA A 310 -10.87 -2.32 -10.84
C ALA A 310 -11.13 -3.60 -10.03
N VAL A 311 -12.30 -3.73 -9.41
CA VAL A 311 -12.73 -4.94 -8.69
C VAL A 311 -12.71 -6.16 -9.61
N LYS A 312 -13.23 -6.05 -10.84
CA LYS A 312 -13.22 -7.15 -11.82
C LYS A 312 -11.81 -7.51 -12.27
N ILE A 313 -10.94 -6.52 -12.44
CA ILE A 313 -9.52 -6.75 -12.74
C ILE A 313 -8.88 -7.54 -11.60
N LEU A 314 -8.98 -7.04 -10.36
CA LEU A 314 -8.35 -7.63 -9.19
C LEU A 314 -8.89 -9.04 -8.84
N SER A 315 -10.14 -9.34 -9.17
CA SER A 315 -10.74 -10.66 -8.93
C SER A 315 -10.15 -11.78 -9.79
N GLN A 316 -9.44 -11.44 -10.86
CA GLN A 316 -8.76 -12.43 -11.69
C GLN A 316 -7.67 -13.15 -10.90
N SER A 317 -7.49 -14.45 -11.16
CA SER A 317 -6.49 -15.31 -10.49
C SER A 317 -5.04 -14.83 -10.69
N ALA A 318 -4.78 -14.10 -11.77
CA ALA A 318 -3.49 -13.49 -12.07
C ALA A 318 -3.12 -12.38 -11.07
N TYR A 319 -4.09 -11.78 -10.40
CA TYR A 319 -3.90 -10.70 -9.43
C TYR A 319 -4.26 -11.16 -8.01
N VAL A 320 -5.30 -10.62 -7.41
CA VAL A 320 -5.71 -10.99 -6.05
C VAL A 320 -6.42 -12.35 -6.02
N GLY A 321 -7.36 -12.56 -6.93
CA GLY A 321 -8.06 -13.84 -7.10
C GLY A 321 -9.10 -14.14 -6.02
N ALA A 322 -9.57 -13.13 -5.27
CA ALA A 322 -10.69 -13.26 -4.35
C ALA A 322 -12.02 -12.95 -5.09
N ASP A 323 -13.13 -13.35 -4.48
CA ASP A 323 -14.46 -13.13 -5.05
C ASP A 323 -14.75 -11.63 -5.25
N VAL A 324 -15.43 -11.30 -6.35
CA VAL A 324 -15.81 -9.93 -6.71
C VAL A 324 -16.52 -9.21 -5.56
N GLU A 325 -17.48 -9.88 -4.91
CA GLU A 325 -18.24 -9.30 -3.80
C GLU A 325 -17.36 -8.97 -2.59
N VAL A 326 -16.36 -9.82 -2.31
CA VAL A 326 -15.41 -9.62 -1.21
C VAL A 326 -14.53 -8.41 -1.48
N ILE A 327 -13.95 -8.31 -2.67
CA ILE A 327 -13.12 -7.17 -3.08
C ILE A 327 -13.95 -5.89 -3.12
N ALA A 328 -15.18 -5.94 -3.64
CA ALA A 328 -16.05 -4.78 -3.78
C ALA A 328 -16.38 -4.13 -2.43
N ASN A 329 -16.49 -4.92 -1.35
CA ASN A 329 -16.85 -4.41 -0.03
C ASN A 329 -15.91 -3.34 0.53
N SER A 330 -14.66 -3.27 0.09
CA SER A 330 -13.69 -2.26 0.52
C SER A 330 -13.28 -1.32 -0.62
N MET A 331 -13.26 -1.80 -1.86
CA MET A 331 -12.80 -1.01 -3.01
C MET A 331 -13.82 0.02 -3.49
N THR A 332 -15.10 -0.12 -3.18
CA THR A 332 -16.16 0.73 -3.72
C THR A 332 -16.71 1.77 -2.73
N GLY A 333 -15.92 2.14 -1.72
CA GLY A 333 -16.28 3.20 -0.76
C GLY A 333 -17.17 2.72 0.39
N THR A 334 -17.18 1.43 0.66
CA THR A 334 -17.87 0.84 1.82
C THR A 334 -16.92 -0.08 2.58
N PHE A 335 -17.32 -0.44 3.81
CA PHE A 335 -16.61 -1.44 4.61
C PHE A 335 -17.64 -2.18 5.48
N GLU A 336 -17.57 -3.50 5.49
CA GLU A 336 -18.44 -4.32 6.33
C GLU A 336 -17.66 -4.79 7.56
N TYR A 337 -18.14 -4.43 8.74
CA TYR A 337 -17.57 -4.82 10.02
C TYR A 337 -18.14 -6.19 10.46
N GLU A 338 -19.12 -6.23 11.34
CA GLU A 338 -19.87 -7.46 11.57
C GLU A 338 -20.77 -7.74 10.36
N LYS A 339 -21.05 -9.01 10.05
CA LYS A 339 -21.89 -9.36 8.90
C LYS A 339 -23.24 -8.65 8.97
N GLY A 340 -23.54 -7.86 7.96
CA GLY A 340 -24.73 -6.99 7.89
C GLY A 340 -24.49 -5.56 8.38
N ASP A 341 -23.38 -5.25 9.04
CA ASP A 341 -23.01 -3.87 9.40
C ASP A 341 -22.06 -3.26 8.38
N LYS A 342 -22.61 -2.99 7.20
CA LYS A 342 -21.90 -2.34 6.09
C LYS A 342 -22.07 -0.84 6.19
N ARG A 343 -20.94 -0.12 6.28
CA ARG A 343 -20.90 1.33 6.45
C ARG A 343 -20.26 2.01 5.24
N ALA A 344 -20.62 3.27 4.98
CA ALA A 344 -19.94 4.11 4.00
C ALA A 344 -18.58 4.56 4.56
N VAL A 345 -17.50 4.22 3.86
CA VAL A 345 -16.13 4.65 4.14
C VAL A 345 -15.46 4.97 2.80
N PRO A 346 -15.80 6.11 2.17
CA PRO A 346 -15.37 6.41 0.80
C PRO A 346 -13.85 6.53 0.65
N ASP A 347 -13.14 6.89 1.71
CA ASP A 347 -11.70 7.03 1.75
C ASP A 347 -11.02 5.84 2.44
N PHE A 348 -11.68 4.68 2.51
CA PHE A 348 -11.06 3.48 3.09
C PHE A 348 -9.76 3.09 2.38
N ASN A 349 -9.71 3.21 1.05
CA ASN A 349 -8.50 3.00 0.27
C ASN A 349 -8.40 4.07 -0.81
N VAL A 350 -7.39 4.93 -0.72
CA VAL A 350 -7.16 6.08 -1.60
C VAL A 350 -5.88 5.85 -2.38
N PHE A 351 -5.94 6.06 -3.71
CA PHE A 351 -4.78 5.83 -4.59
C PHE A 351 -4.16 7.11 -5.14
N PHE A 352 -4.95 8.18 -5.29
CA PHE A 352 -4.46 9.41 -5.91
C PHE A 352 -4.84 10.68 -5.15
N ARG A 353 -6.08 10.76 -4.64
CA ARG A 353 -6.53 11.93 -3.86
C ARG A 353 -5.58 12.22 -2.71
N TYR A 354 -5.59 13.47 -2.23
CA TYR A 354 -4.77 13.91 -1.07
C TYR A 354 -3.26 13.73 -1.29
N ASN A 355 -2.81 13.82 -2.54
CA ASN A 355 -1.42 13.56 -2.94
C ASN A 355 -0.92 12.16 -2.51
N ALA A 356 -1.79 11.16 -2.55
CA ALA A 356 -1.50 9.80 -2.09
C ALA A 356 -0.26 9.18 -2.75
N THR A 357 0.03 9.57 -4.00
CA THR A 357 1.18 9.03 -4.76
C THR A 357 2.51 9.72 -4.48
N TYR A 358 2.49 10.88 -3.82
CA TYR A 358 3.71 11.63 -3.52
C TYR A 358 4.46 11.01 -2.32
N PRO A 359 5.75 10.64 -2.46
CA PRO A 359 6.50 9.98 -1.39
C PRO A 359 7.05 11.03 -0.41
N TYR A 360 6.25 11.42 0.57
CA TYR A 360 6.62 12.40 1.58
C TYR A 360 7.71 11.91 2.51
N TYR A 361 8.72 12.72 2.79
CA TYR A 361 9.73 12.45 3.82
C TYR A 361 9.09 12.28 5.21
N SER A 362 8.08 13.08 5.52
CA SER A 362 7.36 12.96 6.79
C SER A 362 6.70 11.59 6.97
N ASP A 363 6.24 10.94 5.89
CA ASP A 363 5.71 9.58 5.95
C ASP A 363 6.82 8.56 6.28
N ALA A 364 7.97 8.66 5.61
CA ALA A 364 9.14 7.83 5.92
C ALA A 364 9.59 7.98 7.38
N ILE A 365 9.63 9.21 7.88
CA ILE A 365 10.02 9.52 9.26
C ILE A 365 9.05 8.90 10.26
N TRP A 366 7.74 8.86 9.96
CA TRP A 366 6.80 8.19 10.84
C TRP A 366 7.14 6.70 11.03
N TYR A 367 7.45 5.98 9.96
CA TYR A 367 7.89 4.57 10.07
C TYR A 367 9.14 4.43 10.92
N LEU A 368 10.13 5.30 10.73
CA LEU A 368 11.35 5.28 11.53
C LEU A 368 11.08 5.57 13.02
N THR A 369 10.12 6.44 13.32
CA THR A 369 9.69 6.67 14.72
C THR A 369 9.04 5.41 15.31
N GLN A 370 8.23 4.69 14.55
CA GLN A 370 7.66 3.41 15.02
C GLN A 370 8.73 2.33 15.18
N MET A 371 9.71 2.26 14.28
CA MET A 371 10.87 1.38 14.43
C MET A 371 11.63 1.68 15.72
N ARG A 372 11.81 2.95 16.06
CA ARG A 372 12.41 3.36 17.35
C ARG A 372 11.50 3.05 18.53
N ARG A 373 10.22 3.39 18.44
CA ARG A 373 9.23 3.16 19.50
C ARG A 373 9.20 1.69 19.96
N TRP A 374 9.36 0.79 19.03
CA TRP A 374 9.25 -0.65 19.29
C TRP A 374 10.61 -1.37 19.38
N GLY A 375 11.71 -0.64 19.35
CA GLY A 375 13.05 -1.18 19.61
C GLY A 375 13.72 -1.85 18.41
N GLN A 376 13.23 -1.65 17.19
CA GLN A 376 13.93 -2.06 15.97
C GLN A 376 15.15 -1.16 15.69
N ILE A 377 15.05 0.11 16.05
CA ILE A 377 16.19 1.01 16.17
C ILE A 377 16.58 1.03 17.65
N GLY A 378 17.70 0.37 17.99
CA GLY A 378 18.13 0.13 19.36
C GLY A 378 18.69 1.35 20.07
N GLU A 379 19.33 2.26 19.34
CA GLU A 379 20.00 3.44 19.91
C GLU A 379 19.22 4.72 19.65
N ALA A 380 19.34 5.66 20.57
CA ALA A 380 18.77 7.01 20.41
C ALA A 380 19.41 7.71 19.20
N GLN A 381 18.59 8.36 18.39
CA GLN A 381 19.01 9.08 17.19
C GLN A 381 18.58 10.54 17.26
N PRO A 382 19.39 11.50 16.78
CA PRO A 382 18.96 12.88 16.65
C PRO A 382 17.91 13.05 15.55
N ASP A 383 17.09 14.09 15.63
CA ASP A 383 16.05 14.37 14.63
C ASP A 383 16.60 14.43 13.18
N SER A 384 17.83 14.94 13.00
CA SER A 384 18.50 14.97 11.70
C SER A 384 18.74 13.59 11.09
N TRP A 385 18.99 12.57 11.89
CA TRP A 385 19.20 11.21 11.41
C TRP A 385 17.94 10.66 10.70
N TYR A 386 16.77 10.90 11.27
CA TYR A 386 15.50 10.49 10.67
C TYR A 386 15.29 11.14 9.30
N MET A 387 15.65 12.42 9.19
CA MET A 387 15.61 13.16 7.94
C MET A 387 16.59 12.60 6.91
N ASP A 388 17.82 12.31 7.32
CA ASP A 388 18.87 11.81 6.41
C ASP A 388 18.49 10.44 5.84
N ILE A 389 17.94 9.53 6.66
CA ILE A 389 17.43 8.25 6.19
C ILE A 389 16.23 8.43 5.26
N ALA A 390 15.27 9.27 5.61
CA ALA A 390 14.11 9.53 4.78
C ALA A 390 14.50 10.05 3.39
N LYS A 391 15.44 11.00 3.31
CA LYS A 391 15.95 11.54 2.04
C LYS A 391 16.76 10.54 1.22
N LYS A 392 17.43 9.59 1.86
CA LYS A 392 18.14 8.52 1.16
C LYS A 392 17.17 7.55 0.47
N VAL A 393 16.02 7.27 1.08
CA VAL A 393 15.10 6.20 0.66
C VAL A 393 13.94 6.73 -0.17
N TYR A 394 13.31 7.82 0.25
CA TYR A 394 12.16 8.42 -0.45
C TYR A 394 12.65 9.47 -1.44
N ARG A 395 12.20 9.35 -2.70
CA ARG A 395 12.72 10.12 -3.83
C ARG A 395 11.61 10.94 -4.51
N PRO A 396 11.08 11.98 -3.81
CA PRO A 396 10.10 12.90 -4.41
C PRO A 396 10.68 13.70 -5.59
N ASP A 397 12.00 13.80 -5.70
CA ASP A 397 12.68 14.41 -6.85
C ASP A 397 12.42 13.64 -8.15
N ILE A 398 12.49 12.31 -8.13
CA ILE A 398 12.17 11.44 -9.29
C ILE A 398 10.66 11.52 -9.60
N TYR A 399 9.80 11.46 -8.58
CA TYR A 399 8.36 11.63 -8.73
C TYR A 399 8.01 12.96 -9.42
N ALA A 400 8.64 14.08 -9.01
CA ALA A 400 8.38 15.39 -9.56
C ALA A 400 8.73 15.49 -11.06
N VAL A 401 9.77 14.79 -11.52
CA VAL A 401 10.10 14.71 -12.96
C VAL A 401 8.99 13.99 -13.71
N ALA A 402 8.57 12.82 -13.27
CA ALA A 402 7.50 12.04 -13.88
C ALA A 402 6.18 12.83 -13.94
N ALA A 403 5.80 13.48 -12.84
CA ALA A 403 4.59 14.30 -12.78
C ALA A 403 4.64 15.51 -13.74
N LYS A 404 5.78 16.21 -13.84
CA LYS A 404 5.97 17.34 -14.76
C LYS A 404 5.89 16.90 -16.22
N GLU A 405 6.38 15.72 -16.56
CA GLU A 405 6.22 15.17 -17.91
C GLU A 405 4.75 14.91 -18.22
N LEU A 406 3.99 14.26 -17.32
CA LEU A 406 2.55 14.03 -17.49
C LEU A 406 1.76 15.33 -17.65
N ILE A 407 2.14 16.39 -16.93
CA ILE A 407 1.55 17.73 -17.10
C ILE A 407 1.86 18.29 -18.48
N THR A 408 3.12 18.21 -18.91
CA THR A 408 3.58 18.72 -20.22
C THR A 408 2.92 17.97 -21.38
N GLU A 409 2.71 16.67 -21.22
CA GLU A 409 2.00 15.80 -22.19
C GLU A 409 0.48 16.02 -22.18
N GLY A 410 -0.04 16.83 -21.25
CA GLY A 410 -1.48 17.08 -21.11
C GLY A 410 -2.29 15.89 -20.63
N LYS A 411 -1.62 14.86 -20.03
CA LYS A 411 -2.28 13.65 -19.52
C LYS A 411 -2.97 13.89 -18.18
N ILE A 412 -2.36 14.66 -17.29
CA ILE A 412 -2.91 15.01 -15.97
C ILE A 412 -2.66 16.52 -15.74
N PRO A 413 -3.66 17.28 -15.27
CA PRO A 413 -3.50 18.72 -15.05
C PRO A 413 -2.58 19.01 -13.84
N ALA A 414 -1.85 20.13 -13.91
CA ALA A 414 -0.95 20.55 -12.83
C ALA A 414 -1.65 20.72 -11.48
N SER A 415 -2.94 21.08 -11.48
CA SER A 415 -3.74 21.23 -10.25
C SER A 415 -4.00 19.92 -9.50
N ALA A 416 -3.71 18.78 -10.12
CA ALA A 416 -3.84 17.45 -9.50
C ALA A 416 -2.62 17.05 -8.66
N PHE A 417 -1.55 17.83 -8.72
CA PHE A 417 -0.28 17.56 -8.03
C PHE A 417 0.03 18.64 -6.99
N PRO A 418 0.95 18.34 -6.03
CA PRO A 418 1.52 19.39 -5.19
C PRO A 418 2.18 20.50 -6.03
N ASP A 419 2.22 21.71 -5.50
CA ASP A 419 3.05 22.77 -6.09
C ASP A 419 4.54 22.45 -5.83
N PHE A 420 5.19 21.84 -6.81
CA PHE A 420 6.59 21.42 -6.71
C PHE A 420 7.58 22.58 -6.49
N ALA A 421 7.16 23.83 -6.66
CA ALA A 421 8.02 24.98 -6.37
C ALA A 421 8.11 25.27 -4.85
N SER A 422 7.06 24.93 -4.12
CA SER A 422 6.96 25.18 -2.68
C SER A 422 6.94 23.88 -1.84
N GLU A 423 6.81 22.70 -2.47
CA GLU A 423 6.75 21.41 -1.75
C GLU A 423 8.08 21.07 -1.08
N THR A 424 8.03 20.76 0.22
CA THR A 424 9.21 20.46 1.04
C THR A 424 9.38 18.98 1.33
N GLY A 425 8.40 18.15 1.00
CA GLY A 425 8.32 16.73 1.38
C GLY A 425 7.78 16.52 2.80
N PHE A 426 7.26 17.56 3.43
CA PHE A 426 6.68 17.50 4.80
C PHE A 426 5.22 17.87 4.77
N LYS A 427 4.37 16.92 5.19
CA LYS A 427 2.97 17.21 5.50
C LYS A 427 2.89 18.14 6.72
N PRO A 428 1.86 19.00 6.82
CA PRO A 428 1.59 19.73 8.06
C PRO A 428 1.44 18.76 9.25
N PRO A 429 1.66 19.23 10.50
CA PRO A 429 1.41 18.40 11.67
C PRO A 429 0.01 17.76 11.66
N GLN A 430 -0.07 16.47 11.95
CA GLN A 430 -1.27 15.65 11.89
C GLN A 430 -1.72 15.24 13.29
N SER A 431 -3.01 15.42 13.60
CA SER A 431 -3.59 15.11 14.91
C SER A 431 -4.79 14.15 14.84
N GLU A 432 -5.08 13.61 13.66
CA GLU A 432 -6.20 12.68 13.48
C GLU A 432 -5.78 11.21 13.75
N PHE A 433 -5.25 11.00 14.98
CA PHE A 433 -4.91 9.69 15.54
C PHE A 433 -5.93 9.28 16.58
N ILE A 434 -6.15 7.97 16.77
CA ILE A 434 -7.10 7.42 17.73
C ILE A 434 -6.86 7.86 19.19
N ASP A 435 -5.63 8.19 19.52
CA ASP A 435 -5.19 8.66 20.85
C ASP A 435 -5.02 10.18 20.97
N ASN A 436 -5.36 10.92 19.90
CA ASN A 436 -5.23 12.38 19.79
C ASN A 436 -3.79 12.90 19.91
N VAL A 437 -2.80 12.06 19.68
CA VAL A 437 -1.40 12.48 19.61
C VAL A 437 -1.18 13.27 18.32
N THR A 438 -0.33 14.31 18.41
CA THR A 438 0.04 15.10 17.23
C THR A 438 1.39 14.63 16.66
N TYR A 439 1.43 14.30 15.38
CA TYR A 439 2.62 13.96 14.63
C TYR A 439 3.12 15.15 13.80
N ASP A 440 4.35 15.58 14.07
CA ASP A 440 5.11 16.55 13.28
C ASP A 440 6.39 15.84 12.78
N GLY A 441 6.47 15.55 11.50
CA GLY A 441 7.60 14.83 10.90
C GLY A 441 8.95 15.58 11.04
N SER A 442 8.94 16.90 11.32
CA SER A 442 10.15 17.68 11.60
C SER A 442 10.68 17.49 13.03
N LYS A 443 9.91 16.83 13.90
CA LYS A 443 10.22 16.67 15.34
C LYS A 443 9.99 15.23 15.82
N PRO A 444 10.68 14.23 15.24
CA PRO A 444 10.43 12.82 15.54
C PRO A 444 10.63 12.46 17.00
N ASN A 445 11.66 12.99 17.67
CA ASN A 445 11.88 12.71 19.09
C ASN A 445 10.78 13.33 19.99
N ALA A 446 10.29 14.54 19.67
CA ALA A 446 9.17 15.14 20.38
C ALA A 446 7.88 14.32 20.22
N TYR A 447 7.66 13.73 19.04
CA TYR A 447 6.56 12.81 18.80
C TYR A 447 6.66 11.57 19.69
N LEU A 448 7.83 10.93 19.76
CA LEU A 448 8.08 9.76 20.60
C LEU A 448 7.84 10.00 22.10
N GLN A 449 8.07 11.23 22.58
CA GLN A 449 7.84 11.57 24.00
C GLN A 449 6.36 11.54 24.41
N GLN A 450 5.43 11.62 23.48
CA GLN A 450 3.99 11.68 23.76
C GLN A 450 3.39 10.33 24.16
N PHE A 451 4.05 9.19 23.90
CA PHE A 451 3.50 7.87 24.14
C PHE A 451 3.74 7.39 25.57
N GLU A 452 2.73 6.77 26.19
CA GLU A 452 2.88 6.07 27.47
C GLU A 452 3.58 4.72 27.29
N ILE A 453 3.19 3.95 26.24
CA ILE A 453 3.76 2.65 25.89
C ILE A 453 4.63 2.81 24.66
N GLY A 454 5.90 2.49 24.78
CA GLY A 454 6.91 2.59 23.74
C GLY A 454 8.19 3.26 24.22
N LEU A 455 9.28 2.98 23.54
CA LEU A 455 10.56 3.61 23.80
C LEU A 455 10.53 5.07 23.36
N LYS A 456 11.16 5.91 24.18
CA LYS A 456 11.38 7.32 23.85
C LYS A 456 12.60 7.48 22.96
N GLY A 457 12.79 8.70 22.43
CA GLY A 457 13.96 8.99 21.60
C GLY A 457 15.29 8.75 22.30
N ASP A 458 15.35 9.00 23.62
CA ASP A 458 16.55 8.93 24.46
C ASP A 458 16.61 7.69 25.37
N ASP A 459 15.62 6.81 25.36
CA ASP A 459 15.64 5.56 26.13
C ASP A 459 16.80 4.66 25.69
N LYS A 460 17.40 3.97 26.65
CA LYS A 460 18.41 2.94 26.42
C LYS A 460 17.78 1.56 26.50
N ILE A 461 18.12 0.69 25.57
CA ILE A 461 17.67 -0.71 25.55
C ILE A 461 18.69 -1.60 26.24
#